data_24ad8d5f8f4e11a3376d6439f90f0856
#
_entry.id   24ad8d5f8f4e11a3376d6439f90f0856
#
_cell.length_a   1.000
_cell.length_b   1.000
_cell.length_c   1.000
_cell.angle_alpha   90.00
_cell.angle_beta   90.00
_cell.angle_gamma   90.00
#
_symmetry.space_group_name_H-M   'P 1'
#
loop_
_entity.id
_entity.type
_entity.pdbx_description
1 polymer ?
#
loop_
_entity_poly.entity_id
_entity_poly.type
_entity_poly.pdbx_seq_one_letter_code
_entity_poly.pdbx_strand_id
1 'polypeptide(L)'
;MTLPSTKPPDGAALFRTQCATCHTTNTTDPPRQGPTLARIVGRKAGKIEGFKYTPGLARADFTWDEAKLDAWLTNPQAMISDANMAYRQAKPETRSAIIAYLKGLN
;
A
#
# COMPACT_ATOMS: atom_id res chain seq x y z
N MET A 1 32.44 -16.20 9.08
CA MET A 1 31.78 -15.81 7.83
C MET A 1 30.30 -15.59 8.10
N THR A 2 29.80 -14.47 7.65
CA THR A 2 28.39 -14.19 7.80
C THR A 2 27.63 -14.74 6.59
N LEU A 3 26.71 -15.66 6.82
CA LEU A 3 25.86 -16.16 5.75
C LEU A 3 24.86 -15.10 5.34
N PRO A 4 24.45 -15.06 4.05
CA PRO A 4 23.36 -14.21 3.65
C PRO A 4 22.14 -14.51 4.49
N SER A 5 21.39 -13.49 4.82
CA SER A 5 20.14 -13.69 5.56
C SER A 5 19.19 -14.52 4.70
N THR A 6 18.69 -15.63 5.29
CA THR A 6 17.65 -16.45 4.66
C THR A 6 16.26 -16.05 5.16
N LYS A 7 16.20 -15.05 6.05
CA LYS A 7 14.93 -14.56 6.54
C LYS A 7 14.14 -13.87 5.43
N PRO A 8 12.82 -14.06 5.38
CA PRO A 8 12.01 -13.27 4.47
C PRO A 8 12.15 -11.79 4.78
N PRO A 9 11.90 -10.90 3.81
CA PRO A 9 11.92 -9.47 4.07
C PRO A 9 10.97 -9.10 5.21
N ASP A 10 11.40 -8.15 6.03
CA ASP A 10 10.57 -7.64 7.13
C ASP A 10 9.60 -6.58 6.62
N GLY A 11 8.33 -6.92 6.52
CA GLY A 11 7.30 -6.02 6.01
C GLY A 11 7.14 -4.75 6.83
N ALA A 12 7.27 -4.84 8.15
CA ALA A 12 7.19 -3.65 9.00
C ALA A 12 8.33 -2.68 8.73
N ALA A 13 9.55 -3.20 8.58
CA ALA A 13 10.72 -2.38 8.27
C ALA A 13 10.60 -1.77 6.88
N LEU A 14 10.15 -2.54 5.90
CA LEU A 14 9.93 -2.07 4.54
C LEU A 14 8.87 -0.98 4.51
N PHE A 15 7.79 -1.15 5.26
CA PHE A 15 6.74 -0.13 5.35
C PHE A 15 7.32 1.18 5.90
N ARG A 16 8.09 1.11 6.99
CA ARG A 16 8.67 2.30 7.59
C ARG A 16 9.57 3.06 6.63
N THR A 17 10.34 2.35 5.82
CA THR A 17 11.31 2.99 4.93
C THR A 17 10.73 3.41 3.59
N GLN A 18 9.70 2.71 3.10
CA GLN A 18 9.20 2.92 1.74
C GLN A 18 7.79 3.50 1.66
N CYS A 19 6.99 3.39 2.70
CA CYS A 19 5.57 3.76 2.67
C CYS A 19 5.20 4.84 3.69
N ALA A 20 5.80 4.83 4.86
CA ALA A 20 5.38 5.66 5.98
C ALA A 20 5.57 7.15 5.76
N THR A 21 6.41 7.56 4.80
CA THR A 21 6.56 8.97 4.45
C THR A 21 5.23 9.55 3.95
N CYS A 22 4.44 8.76 3.24
CA CYS A 22 3.21 9.21 2.60
C CYS A 22 1.94 8.60 3.19
N HIS A 23 2.05 7.52 3.96
CA HIS A 23 0.89 6.81 4.50
C HIS A 23 1.02 6.59 6.00
N THR A 24 -0.11 6.70 6.70
CA THR A 24 -0.20 6.29 8.10
C THR A 24 -0.90 4.94 8.18
N THR A 25 -0.81 4.30 9.34
CA THR A 25 -1.57 3.09 9.64
C THR A 25 -2.58 3.33 10.75
N ASN A 26 -2.76 4.58 11.15
CA ASN A 26 -3.62 4.97 12.27
C ASN A 26 -4.73 5.87 11.74
N THR A 27 -5.97 5.55 12.07
CA THR A 27 -7.13 6.33 11.63
C THR A 27 -7.25 7.67 12.35
N THR A 28 -6.56 7.86 13.47
CA THR A 28 -6.60 9.12 14.23
C THR A 28 -5.56 10.14 13.76
N ASP A 29 -4.56 9.69 13.00
CA ASP A 29 -3.56 10.60 12.46
C ASP A 29 -4.12 11.33 11.23
N PRO A 30 -3.77 12.60 11.03
CA PRO A 30 -4.13 13.29 9.80
C PRO A 30 -3.56 12.56 8.58
N PRO A 31 -4.25 12.59 7.44
CA PRO A 31 -3.70 12.02 6.23
C PRO A 31 -2.43 12.77 5.81
N ARG A 32 -1.51 12.04 5.18
CA ARG A 32 -0.30 12.60 4.59
C ARG A 32 -0.54 12.77 3.09
N GLN A 33 0.46 12.51 2.26
CA GLN A 33 0.28 12.54 0.80
C GLN A 33 -0.68 11.45 0.33
N GLY A 34 -0.74 10.33 1.06
CA GLY A 34 -1.68 9.25 0.80
C GLY A 34 -2.67 9.07 1.95
N PRO A 35 -3.74 8.31 1.71
CA PRO A 35 -4.72 8.01 2.76
C PRO A 35 -4.14 7.05 3.79
N THR A 36 -4.81 6.96 4.95
CA THR A 36 -4.44 5.93 5.92
C THR A 36 -4.58 4.54 5.32
N LEU A 37 -3.64 3.66 5.65
CA LEU A 37 -3.70 2.26 5.23
C LEU A 37 -4.24 1.34 6.31
N ALA A 38 -4.79 1.92 7.39
CA ALA A 38 -5.44 1.12 8.42
C ALA A 38 -6.54 0.27 7.80
N ARG A 39 -6.46 -1.05 8.03
CA ARG A 39 -7.45 -2.01 7.54
C ARG A 39 -7.65 -1.95 6.02
N ILE A 40 -6.58 -1.71 5.28
CA ILE A 40 -6.68 -1.56 3.82
C ILE A 40 -7.19 -2.85 3.16
N VAL A 41 -6.79 -4.02 3.65
CA VAL A 41 -7.28 -5.29 3.09
C VAL A 41 -8.76 -5.46 3.42
N GLY A 42 -9.58 -5.55 2.40
CA GLY A 42 -11.04 -5.62 2.54
C GLY A 42 -11.76 -4.29 2.43
N ARG A 43 -11.02 -3.19 2.28
CA ARG A 43 -11.59 -1.85 2.18
C ARG A 43 -11.83 -1.48 0.72
N LYS A 44 -12.93 -0.80 0.45
CA LYS A 44 -13.19 -0.30 -0.91
C LYS A 44 -12.20 0.78 -1.29
N ALA A 45 -11.70 0.71 -2.51
CA ALA A 45 -10.76 1.69 -3.03
C ALA A 45 -11.41 3.06 -3.16
N GLY A 46 -10.63 4.10 -2.87
CA GLY A 46 -11.06 5.48 -3.10
C GLY A 46 -12.17 5.99 -2.20
N LYS A 47 -12.43 5.35 -1.06
CA LYS A 47 -13.60 5.66 -0.23
C LYS A 47 -13.28 6.14 1.19
N ILE A 48 -12.01 6.37 1.52
CA ILE A 48 -11.68 6.91 2.84
C ILE A 48 -12.22 8.34 2.95
N GLU A 49 -13.00 8.57 3.98
CA GLU A 49 -13.57 9.88 4.25
C GLU A 49 -12.49 10.88 4.63
N GLY A 50 -12.59 12.10 4.10
CA GLY A 50 -11.60 13.14 4.40
C GLY A 50 -10.35 13.14 3.56
N PHE A 51 -10.15 12.14 2.71
CA PHE A 51 -9.02 12.13 1.79
C PHE A 51 -9.47 12.43 0.36
N LYS A 52 -8.75 13.33 -0.31
CA LYS A 52 -9.08 13.71 -1.69
C LYS A 52 -8.33 12.82 -2.67
N TYR A 53 -9.04 11.91 -3.32
CA TYR A 53 -8.50 11.01 -4.33
C TYR A 53 -8.50 11.67 -5.71
N THR A 54 -7.64 11.15 -6.62
CA THR A 54 -7.78 11.49 -8.04
C THR A 54 -9.12 10.99 -8.57
N PRO A 55 -9.65 11.58 -9.66
CA PRO A 55 -10.94 11.14 -10.20
C PRO A 55 -11.02 9.66 -10.51
N GLY A 56 -9.96 9.08 -11.09
CA GLY A 56 -9.92 7.66 -11.41
C GLY A 56 -10.04 6.78 -10.19
N LEU A 57 -9.33 7.12 -9.12
CA LEU A 57 -9.39 6.33 -7.89
C LEU A 57 -10.70 6.55 -7.15
N ALA A 58 -11.23 7.76 -7.18
CA ALA A 58 -12.54 8.06 -6.58
C ALA A 58 -13.68 7.28 -7.24
N ARG A 59 -13.56 7.01 -8.56
CA ARG A 59 -14.54 6.22 -9.31
C ARG A 59 -14.29 4.73 -9.23
N ALA A 60 -13.17 4.28 -8.66
CA ALA A 60 -12.83 2.87 -8.60
C ALA A 60 -13.92 2.08 -7.87
N ASP A 61 -14.22 0.90 -8.41
CA ASP A 61 -15.28 0.05 -7.87
C ASP A 61 -14.72 -1.34 -7.59
N PHE A 62 -13.72 -1.39 -6.72
CA PHE A 62 -13.17 -2.66 -6.28
C PHE A 62 -12.79 -2.59 -4.81
N THR A 63 -12.65 -3.75 -4.21
CA THR A 63 -12.19 -3.89 -2.84
C THR A 63 -10.71 -4.29 -2.86
N TRP A 64 -9.92 -3.69 -2.00
CA TRP A 64 -8.52 -4.04 -1.87
C TRP A 64 -8.38 -5.46 -1.33
N ASP A 65 -7.74 -6.32 -2.09
CA ASP A 65 -7.32 -7.65 -1.67
C ASP A 65 -5.84 -7.81 -1.97
N GLU A 66 -5.28 -8.97 -1.64
CA GLU A 66 -3.86 -9.21 -1.84
C GLU A 66 -3.46 -9.06 -3.31
N ALA A 67 -4.27 -9.57 -4.23
CA ALA A 67 -3.98 -9.49 -5.66
C ALA A 67 -4.02 -8.04 -6.17
N LYS A 68 -5.01 -7.27 -5.73
CA LYS A 68 -5.13 -5.86 -6.10
C LYS A 68 -3.97 -5.04 -5.55
N LEU A 69 -3.59 -5.30 -4.29
CA LEU A 69 -2.45 -4.62 -3.67
C LEU A 69 -1.15 -4.97 -4.38
N ASP A 70 -0.96 -6.22 -4.78
CA ASP A 70 0.22 -6.63 -5.52
C ASP A 70 0.32 -5.89 -6.86
N ALA A 71 -0.77 -5.84 -7.60
CA ALA A 71 -0.81 -5.11 -8.87
C ALA A 71 -0.58 -3.61 -8.68
N TRP A 72 -1.15 -3.03 -7.64
CA TRP A 72 -0.99 -1.62 -7.32
C TRP A 72 0.47 -1.29 -6.99
N LEU A 73 1.09 -2.08 -6.13
CA LEU A 73 2.49 -1.86 -5.74
C LEU A 73 3.44 -2.09 -6.90
N THR A 74 3.06 -2.93 -7.86
CA THR A 74 3.87 -3.14 -9.05
C THR A 74 3.89 -1.89 -9.93
N ASN A 75 2.71 -1.30 -10.18
CA ASN A 75 2.59 -0.08 -10.98
C ASN A 75 1.19 0.52 -10.79
N PRO A 76 1.06 1.54 -9.93
CA PRO A 76 -0.25 2.14 -9.69
C PRO A 76 -0.91 2.68 -10.96
N GLN A 77 -0.15 3.27 -11.88
CA GLN A 77 -0.71 3.88 -13.09
C GLN A 77 -1.23 2.84 -14.08
N ALA A 78 -0.79 1.58 -13.98
CA ALA A 78 -1.34 0.51 -14.81
C ALA A 78 -2.77 0.15 -14.39
N MET A 79 -3.11 0.33 -13.11
CA MET A 79 -4.47 0.10 -12.63
C MET A 79 -5.36 1.32 -12.79
N ILE A 80 -4.85 2.48 -12.39
CA ILE A 80 -5.57 3.75 -12.42
C ILE A 80 -4.65 4.77 -13.08
N SER A 81 -4.97 5.16 -14.31
CA SER A 81 -4.05 5.94 -15.12
C SER A 81 -3.72 7.31 -14.54
N ASP A 82 -4.61 7.91 -13.76
CA ASP A 82 -4.36 9.20 -13.11
C ASP A 82 -3.86 9.07 -11.67
N ALA A 83 -3.46 7.87 -11.25
CA ALA A 83 -2.90 7.69 -9.92
C ALA A 83 -1.64 8.54 -9.77
N ASN A 84 -1.56 9.28 -8.66
CA ASN A 84 -0.42 10.17 -8.40
C ASN A 84 0.59 9.57 -7.43
N MET A 85 0.44 8.30 -7.08
CA MET A 85 1.43 7.58 -6.29
C MET A 85 2.55 7.12 -7.21
N ALA A 86 3.76 7.68 -7.00
CA ALA A 86 4.90 7.41 -7.87
C ALA A 86 5.64 6.11 -7.53
N TYR A 87 5.36 5.53 -6.38
CA TYR A 87 6.06 4.33 -5.90
C TYR A 87 5.75 3.13 -6.78
N ARG A 88 6.79 2.42 -7.16
CA ARG A 88 6.70 1.13 -7.88
C ARG A 88 7.68 0.16 -7.26
N GLN A 89 7.26 -1.08 -7.06
CA GLN A 89 8.12 -2.11 -6.50
C GLN A 89 8.16 -3.32 -7.42
N ALA A 90 9.31 -3.51 -8.05
CA ALA A 90 9.51 -4.59 -9.03
C ALA A 90 9.74 -5.96 -8.38
N LYS A 91 10.14 -5.99 -7.11
CA LYS A 91 10.50 -7.24 -6.44
C LYS A 91 9.28 -7.89 -5.81
N PRO A 92 8.87 -9.09 -6.30
CA PRO A 92 7.69 -9.77 -5.76
C PRO A 92 7.78 -10.07 -4.26
N GLU A 93 8.96 -10.48 -3.80
CA GLU A 93 9.16 -10.80 -2.38
C GLU A 93 9.00 -9.57 -1.49
N THR A 94 9.41 -8.40 -1.97
CA THR A 94 9.21 -7.15 -1.23
C THR A 94 7.74 -6.77 -1.18
N ARG A 95 7.03 -6.90 -2.30
CA ARG A 95 5.59 -6.64 -2.34
C ARG A 95 4.84 -7.57 -1.39
N SER A 96 5.17 -8.86 -1.42
CA SER A 96 4.52 -9.86 -0.55
C SER A 96 4.72 -9.53 0.92
N ALA A 97 5.93 -9.10 1.31
CA ALA A 97 6.22 -8.75 2.70
C ALA A 97 5.42 -7.52 3.15
N ILE A 98 5.32 -6.50 2.30
CA ILE A 98 4.54 -5.30 2.60
C ILE A 98 3.06 -5.65 2.75
N ILE A 99 2.53 -6.46 1.82
CA ILE A 99 1.13 -6.88 1.84
C ILE A 99 0.82 -7.69 3.10
N ALA A 100 1.70 -8.61 3.48
CA ALA A 100 1.53 -9.40 4.70
C ALA A 100 1.48 -8.50 5.93
N TYR A 101 2.34 -7.48 5.98
CA TYR A 101 2.31 -6.51 7.07
C TYR A 101 0.97 -5.75 7.10
N LEU A 102 0.51 -5.26 5.96
CA LEU A 102 -0.76 -4.54 5.87
C LEU A 102 -1.94 -5.42 6.29
N LYS A 103 -1.92 -6.68 5.87
CA LYS A 103 -2.95 -7.66 6.24
C LYS A 103 -3.00 -7.86 7.76
N GLY A 104 -1.86 -7.85 8.41
CA GLY A 104 -1.77 -7.99 9.86
C GLY A 104 -2.29 -6.78 10.63
N LEU A 105 -2.51 -5.64 9.98
CA LEU A 105 -3.07 -4.45 10.61
C LEU A 105 -4.60 -4.47 10.70
N ASN A 106 -5.23 -5.46 10.14
CA ASN A 106 -6.69 -5.55 10.11
C ASN A 106 -7.27 -5.93 11.47
#